data_c0394aacd6035da41aaf9e42328736c9
#
_entry.id   c0394aacd6035da41aaf9e42328736c9
#
_cell.length_a   1.000
_cell.length_b   1.000
_cell.length_c   1.000
_cell.angle_alpha   90.00
_cell.angle_beta   90.00
_cell.angle_gamma   90.00
#
_symmetry.space_group_name_H-M   'P 1'
#
loop_
_entity.id
_entity.type
_entity.pdbx_description
1 polymer ?
#
loop_
_entity_poly.entity_id
_entity_poly.type
_entity_poly.pdbx_seq_one_letter_code
_entity_poly.pdbx_strand_id
1 'polypeptide(L)'
;MVISNESSALELDVPKGCIMSVRYDEPHAAAKAANTLIRWLAEVGISIAGTRALRVRGRKTGRLRGVVINVLTVDDLDYLVSPRGTTQWVRNVRAAGEVEMGPRWRSRRVRAIEVDDAAKPELLRRYMDRWFWEVKGHIAGLTPDSSDEQLSAAAPSIPVFALADLG
;
A
#
# COMPACT_ATOMS: atom_id res chain seq x y z
N MET A 1 -65.99 -6.86 24.05
CA MET A 1 -65.61 -5.83 23.08
C MET A 1 -64.10 -5.62 23.27
N VAL A 2 -63.30 -6.35 22.49
CA VAL A 2 -61.83 -6.39 22.63
C VAL A 2 -61.31 -5.46 21.55
N ILE A 3 -60.55 -4.45 21.98
CA ILE A 3 -59.86 -3.53 21.08
C ILE A 3 -58.40 -3.96 21.05
N SER A 4 -58.01 -4.60 19.93
CA SER A 4 -56.64 -4.95 19.64
C SER A 4 -55.89 -3.69 19.20
N ASN A 5 -54.82 -3.35 19.93
CA ASN A 5 -53.92 -2.27 19.59
C ASN A 5 -52.72 -2.87 18.85
N GLU A 6 -52.73 -2.77 17.53
CA GLU A 6 -51.56 -3.11 16.68
C GLU A 6 -50.64 -1.90 16.65
N SER A 7 -49.60 -1.96 17.47
CA SER A 7 -48.49 -1.03 17.40
C SER A 7 -47.52 -1.51 16.34
N SER A 8 -47.64 -0.95 15.12
CA SER A 8 -46.72 -1.19 14.02
C SER A 8 -45.41 -0.48 14.33
N ALA A 9 -44.44 -1.22 14.84
CA ALA A 9 -43.06 -0.75 14.94
C ALA A 9 -42.46 -0.73 13.53
N LEU A 10 -42.26 0.46 13.00
CA LEU A 10 -41.41 0.68 11.83
C LEU A 10 -39.95 0.39 12.23
N GLU A 11 -39.55 -0.82 11.95
CA GLU A 11 -38.15 -1.25 12.04
C GLU A 11 -37.40 -0.59 10.88
N LEU A 12 -36.70 0.52 11.18
CA LEU A 12 -35.78 1.16 10.27
C LEU A 12 -34.60 0.19 10.06
N ASP A 13 -34.63 -0.46 8.89
CA ASP A 13 -33.49 -1.24 8.40
C ASP A 13 -32.31 -0.29 8.14
N VAL A 14 -31.45 -0.15 9.13
CA VAL A 14 -30.19 0.57 9.02
C VAL A 14 -29.25 -0.32 8.20
N PRO A 15 -28.84 0.06 6.99
CA PRO A 15 -27.85 -0.72 6.24
C PRO A 15 -26.58 -0.77 7.09
N LYS A 16 -26.24 -1.98 7.53
CA LYS A 16 -24.98 -2.27 8.25
C LYS A 16 -23.83 -1.73 7.43
N GLY A 17 -23.16 -0.76 8.00
CA GLY A 17 -22.15 0.07 7.41
C GLY A 17 -21.21 -0.71 6.50
N CYS A 18 -20.91 -0.10 5.38
CA CYS A 18 -19.82 -0.46 4.50
C CYS A 18 -18.53 -0.46 5.34
N ILE A 19 -18.19 -1.63 5.91
CA ILE A 19 -16.88 -1.87 6.47
C ILE A 19 -15.97 -1.83 5.26
N MET A 20 -15.23 -0.73 5.10
CA MET A 20 -14.15 -0.66 4.12
C MET A 20 -13.23 -1.85 4.42
N SER A 21 -13.40 -2.93 3.63
CA SER A 21 -12.62 -4.15 3.78
C SER A 21 -11.16 -3.79 3.49
N VAL A 22 -10.34 -3.80 4.53
CA VAL A 22 -8.90 -3.65 4.40
C VAL A 22 -8.39 -4.81 3.56
N ARG A 23 -8.22 -4.58 2.26
CA ARG A 23 -7.75 -5.59 1.32
C ARG A 23 -6.29 -5.95 1.62
N TYR A 24 -6.00 -7.24 1.74
CA TYR A 24 -4.65 -7.78 1.86
C TYR A 24 -4.55 -9.12 1.14
N ASP A 25 -3.73 -9.17 0.08
CA ASP A 25 -3.44 -10.38 -0.67
C ASP A 25 -2.16 -11.04 -0.13
N GLU A 26 -2.27 -12.23 0.43
CA GLU A 26 -1.11 -12.99 0.91
C GLU A 26 -0.35 -13.69 -0.23
N PRO A 27 0.98 -13.63 -0.27
CA PRO A 27 1.77 -14.33 -1.27
C PRO A 27 1.82 -15.85 -1.01
N HIS A 28 1.66 -16.66 -2.06
CA HIS A 28 1.82 -18.11 -2.01
C HIS A 28 3.28 -18.52 -1.69
N ALA A 29 3.50 -19.77 -1.22
CA ALA A 29 4.80 -20.25 -0.71
C ALA A 29 5.97 -20.11 -1.71
N ALA A 30 5.75 -20.34 -3.01
CA ALA A 30 6.77 -20.15 -4.05
C ALA A 30 7.16 -18.68 -4.23
N ALA A 31 6.18 -17.75 -4.08
CA ALA A 31 6.45 -16.32 -4.10
C ALA A 31 7.23 -15.85 -2.87
N LYS A 32 7.13 -16.55 -1.73
CA LYS A 32 7.92 -16.24 -0.52
C LYS A 32 9.41 -16.53 -0.72
N ALA A 33 9.77 -17.62 -1.39
CA ALA A 33 11.18 -17.99 -1.67
C ALA A 33 11.83 -17.00 -2.67
N ALA A 34 11.13 -16.67 -3.76
CA ALA A 34 11.59 -15.68 -4.73
C ALA A 34 11.74 -14.29 -4.08
N ASN A 35 10.81 -13.91 -3.23
CA ASN A 35 10.85 -12.64 -2.50
C ASN A 35 12.03 -12.57 -1.50
N THR A 36 12.43 -13.71 -0.93
CA THR A 36 13.61 -13.79 -0.04
C THR A 36 14.91 -13.56 -0.82
N LEU A 37 15.03 -14.13 -2.02
CA LEU A 37 16.20 -13.94 -2.89
C LEU A 37 16.29 -12.49 -3.38
N ILE A 38 15.18 -11.90 -3.83
CA ILE A 38 15.11 -10.51 -4.27
C ILE A 38 15.45 -9.56 -3.11
N ARG A 39 14.97 -9.85 -1.91
CA ARG A 39 15.36 -9.12 -0.69
C ARG A 39 16.86 -9.15 -0.43
N TRP A 40 17.46 -10.33 -0.53
CA TRP A 40 18.90 -10.49 -0.32
C TRP A 40 19.70 -9.68 -1.37
N LEU A 41 19.31 -9.74 -2.64
CA LEU A 41 19.91 -8.95 -3.72
C LEU A 41 19.77 -7.44 -3.48
N ALA A 42 18.61 -6.98 -3.06
CA ALA A 42 18.39 -5.57 -2.75
C ALA A 42 19.15 -5.11 -1.48
N GLU A 43 19.34 -5.99 -0.50
CA GLU A 43 20.16 -5.70 0.68
C GLU A 43 21.67 -5.58 0.35
N VAL A 44 22.15 -6.25 -0.70
CA VAL A 44 23.51 -6.09 -1.24
C VAL A 44 23.62 -4.97 -2.30
N GLY A 45 22.55 -4.17 -2.50
CA GLY A 45 22.57 -2.99 -3.37
C GLY A 45 22.28 -3.28 -4.84
N ILE A 46 21.90 -4.51 -5.21
CA ILE A 46 21.51 -4.87 -6.57
C ILE A 46 20.04 -4.50 -6.74
N SER A 47 19.78 -3.38 -7.45
CA SER A 47 18.43 -2.96 -7.82
C SER A 47 18.01 -3.67 -9.10
N ILE A 48 16.99 -4.53 -9.01
CA ILE A 48 16.36 -5.15 -10.19
C ILE A 48 15.10 -4.36 -10.50
N ALA A 49 15.01 -3.80 -11.70
CA ALA A 49 13.84 -3.07 -12.21
C ALA A 49 13.31 -1.93 -11.31
N GLY A 50 14.18 -1.21 -10.60
CA GLY A 50 13.80 -0.10 -9.72
C GLY A 50 13.40 -0.50 -8.31
N THR A 51 13.56 -1.78 -7.95
CA THR A 51 13.32 -2.26 -6.59
C THR A 51 14.37 -1.73 -5.62
N ARG A 52 13.95 -1.36 -4.42
CA ARG A 52 14.85 -0.94 -3.33
C ARG A 52 14.51 -1.67 -2.03
N ALA A 53 15.53 -1.90 -1.21
CA ALA A 53 15.35 -2.39 0.15
C ALA A 53 14.73 -1.28 1.01
N LEU A 54 13.57 -1.56 1.57
CA LEU A 54 12.88 -0.74 2.54
C LEU A 54 12.94 -1.44 3.89
N ARG A 55 13.32 -0.73 4.94
CA ARG A 55 13.22 -1.21 6.32
C ARG A 55 12.35 -0.26 7.12
N VAL A 56 11.45 -0.85 7.89
CA VAL A 56 10.54 -0.09 8.75
C VAL A 56 10.48 -0.74 10.13
N ARG A 57 10.37 0.07 11.16
CA ARG A 57 10.25 -0.39 12.55
C ARG A 57 8.90 -1.09 12.75
N GLY A 58 8.94 -2.33 13.20
CA GLY A 58 7.73 -3.11 13.49
C GLY A 58 6.96 -2.53 14.67
N ARG A 59 5.69 -2.13 14.45
CA ARG A 59 4.83 -1.46 15.44
C ARG A 59 4.60 -2.24 16.74
N LYS A 60 4.69 -3.59 16.70
CA LYS A 60 4.51 -4.44 17.89
C LYS A 60 5.82 -4.79 18.60
N THR A 61 6.91 -4.92 17.87
CA THR A 61 8.16 -5.47 18.42
C THR A 61 9.31 -4.47 18.43
N GLY A 62 9.16 -3.31 17.80
CA GLY A 62 10.24 -2.32 17.63
C GLY A 62 11.38 -2.77 16.71
N ARG A 63 11.41 -4.04 16.26
CA ARG A 63 12.47 -4.57 15.40
C ARG A 63 12.32 -4.07 13.97
N LEU A 64 13.43 -3.76 13.30
CA LEU A 64 13.42 -3.42 11.88
C LEU A 64 12.98 -4.62 11.04
N ARG A 65 12.04 -4.38 10.12
CA ARG A 65 11.49 -5.35 9.17
C ARG A 65 11.81 -4.89 7.76
N GLY A 66 12.51 -5.75 7.02
CA GLY A 66 12.85 -5.48 5.62
C GLY A 66 11.77 -5.98 4.66
N VAL A 67 11.52 -5.19 3.62
CA VAL A 67 10.71 -5.55 2.45
C VAL A 67 11.37 -4.97 1.20
N VAL A 68 11.19 -5.62 0.07
CA VAL A 68 11.58 -5.06 -1.23
C VAL A 68 10.36 -4.44 -1.88
N ILE A 69 10.52 -3.25 -2.42
CA ILE A 69 9.44 -2.47 -2.99
C ILE A 69 9.91 -1.72 -4.23
N ASN A 70 9.03 -1.55 -5.19
CA ASN A 70 9.26 -0.68 -6.34
C ASN A 70 9.07 0.77 -5.88
N VAL A 71 10.08 1.59 -6.10
CA VAL A 71 10.05 3.02 -5.78
C VAL A 71 9.72 3.79 -7.04
N LEU A 72 8.59 4.50 -7.03
CA LEU A 72 8.21 5.41 -8.11
C LEU A 72 8.84 6.78 -7.83
N THR A 73 9.63 7.28 -8.79
CA THR A 73 10.17 8.64 -8.71
C THR A 73 9.41 9.51 -9.72
N VAL A 74 8.83 10.60 -9.25
CA VAL A 74 8.10 11.61 -10.03
C VAL A 74 8.58 12.97 -9.56
N ASP A 75 9.05 13.81 -10.49
CA ASP A 75 9.52 15.16 -10.22
C ASP A 75 10.52 15.22 -9.03
N ASP A 76 11.51 14.32 -9.07
CA ASP A 76 12.56 14.14 -8.04
C ASP A 76 12.04 13.70 -6.64
N LEU A 77 10.77 13.40 -6.50
CA LEU A 77 10.19 12.81 -5.30
C LEU A 77 10.01 11.30 -5.43
N ASP A 78 10.43 10.58 -4.42
CA ASP A 78 10.25 9.13 -4.32
C ASP A 78 8.93 8.79 -3.63
N TYR A 79 8.19 7.83 -4.21
CA TYR A 79 6.92 7.34 -3.68
C TYR A 79 6.96 5.83 -3.47
N LEU A 80 6.37 5.38 -2.37
CA LEU A 80 6.12 3.97 -2.08
C LEU A 80 4.66 3.66 -2.37
N VAL A 81 4.39 2.70 -3.24
CA VAL A 81 3.02 2.26 -3.58
C VAL A 81 2.80 0.85 -3.04
N SER A 82 1.64 0.61 -2.44
CA SER A 82 1.23 -0.72 -1.96
C SER A 82 0.07 -1.29 -2.79
N PRO A 83 0.33 -1.93 -3.94
CA PRO A 83 -0.73 -2.45 -4.81
C PRO A 83 -1.59 -3.53 -4.13
N ARG A 84 -1.03 -4.23 -3.14
CA ARG A 84 -1.74 -5.25 -2.34
C ARG A 84 -2.56 -4.67 -1.19
N GLY A 85 -2.75 -3.35 -1.14
CA GLY A 85 -3.50 -2.68 -0.08
C GLY A 85 -2.73 -2.53 1.23
N THR A 86 -3.43 -2.57 2.35
CA THR A 86 -2.87 -2.32 3.70
C THR A 86 -2.10 -3.54 4.23
N THR A 87 -0.91 -3.75 3.70
CA THR A 87 0.03 -4.81 4.11
C THR A 87 0.65 -4.55 5.49
N GLN A 88 1.46 -5.49 5.99
CA GLN A 88 2.15 -5.32 7.29
C GLN A 88 3.14 -4.15 7.26
N TRP A 89 3.86 -3.95 6.14
CA TRP A 89 4.79 -2.83 6.04
C TRP A 89 4.06 -1.49 6.04
N VAL A 90 2.91 -1.38 5.37
CA VAL A 90 2.06 -0.17 5.39
C VAL A 90 1.64 0.19 6.81
N ARG A 91 1.14 -0.81 7.57
CA ARG A 91 0.74 -0.59 8.97
C ARG A 91 1.92 -0.16 9.84
N ASN A 92 3.12 -0.66 9.56
CA ASN A 92 4.32 -0.28 10.27
C ASN A 92 4.77 1.14 9.90
N VAL A 93 4.70 1.52 8.61
CA VAL A 93 5.00 2.88 8.14
C VAL A 93 4.06 3.90 8.78
N ARG A 94 2.75 3.64 8.78
CA ARG A 94 1.76 4.52 9.43
C ARG A 94 2.06 4.74 10.92
N ALA A 95 2.57 3.71 11.59
CA ALA A 95 2.92 3.80 13.01
C ALA A 95 4.27 4.48 13.27
N ALA A 96 5.25 4.33 12.37
CA ALA A 96 6.60 4.83 12.55
C ALA A 96 6.80 6.25 11.97
N GLY A 97 6.06 6.62 10.92
CA GLY A 97 6.21 7.89 10.20
C GLY A 97 7.50 8.02 9.40
N GLU A 98 8.41 7.06 9.54
CA GLU A 98 9.72 7.06 8.88
C GLU A 98 10.11 5.66 8.41
N VAL A 99 11.00 5.60 7.42
CA VAL A 99 11.54 4.37 6.85
C VAL A 99 13.04 4.51 6.60
N GLU A 100 13.74 3.38 6.53
CA GLU A 100 15.11 3.33 6.06
C GLU A 100 15.15 2.77 4.63
N MET A 101 15.79 3.50 3.73
CA MET A 101 15.92 3.16 2.33
C MET A 101 17.37 2.83 1.97
N GLY A 102 17.56 1.86 1.09
CA GLY A 102 18.84 1.49 0.53
C GLY A 102 19.52 0.30 1.19
N PRO A 103 20.72 -0.09 0.71
CA PRO A 103 21.50 -1.21 1.24
C PRO A 103 21.94 -0.94 2.68
N ARG A 104 22.23 -2.00 3.44
CA ARG A 104 22.55 -1.92 4.87
C ARG A 104 23.71 -0.98 5.21
N TRP A 105 24.73 -0.95 4.35
CA TRP A 105 25.93 -0.11 4.55
C TRP A 105 25.76 1.35 4.09
N ARG A 106 24.65 1.67 3.39
CA ARG A 106 24.36 3.00 2.88
C ARG A 106 22.86 3.28 2.96
N SER A 107 22.25 2.99 4.10
CA SER A 107 20.84 3.32 4.30
C SER A 107 20.69 4.78 4.71
N ARG A 108 19.62 5.42 4.22
CA ARG A 108 19.16 6.75 4.68
C ARG A 108 17.79 6.60 5.33
N ARG A 109 17.56 7.32 6.40
CA ARG A 109 16.23 7.46 6.99
C ARG A 109 15.52 8.62 6.32
N VAL A 110 14.28 8.39 5.97
CA VAL A 110 13.41 9.39 5.33
C VAL A 110 12.03 9.35 5.99
N ARG A 111 11.38 10.48 6.02
CA ARG A 111 9.99 10.60 6.45
C ARG A 111 9.09 9.99 5.38
N ALA A 112 8.06 9.24 5.78
CA ALA A 112 7.05 8.69 4.90
C ALA A 112 5.70 9.34 5.22
N ILE A 113 5.20 10.15 4.30
CA ILE A 113 3.95 10.91 4.43
C ILE A 113 2.91 10.25 3.53
N GLU A 114 1.79 9.82 4.10
CA GLU A 114 0.72 9.21 3.29
C GLU A 114 0.07 10.27 2.40
N VAL A 115 -0.07 9.93 1.12
CA VAL A 115 -0.63 10.81 0.09
C VAL A 115 -2.15 10.77 0.17
N ASP A 116 -2.80 11.94 0.06
CA ASP A 116 -4.25 12.03 0.01
C ASP A 116 -4.83 11.30 -1.21
N ASP A 117 -5.99 10.68 -1.05
CA ASP A 117 -6.63 9.87 -2.09
C ASP A 117 -6.86 10.64 -3.38
N ALA A 118 -7.18 11.93 -3.29
CA ALA A 118 -7.37 12.80 -4.44
C ALA A 118 -6.11 13.02 -5.29
N ALA A 119 -4.92 12.87 -4.70
CA ALA A 119 -3.63 13.04 -5.39
C ALA A 119 -3.05 11.73 -5.93
N LYS A 120 -3.66 10.57 -5.61
CA LYS A 120 -3.14 9.25 -6.02
C LYS A 120 -3.36 8.87 -7.49
N PRO A 121 -4.45 9.26 -8.19
CA PRO A 121 -4.77 8.75 -9.53
C PRO A 121 -3.61 8.85 -10.51
N GLU A 122 -2.96 10.00 -10.61
CA GLU A 122 -1.81 10.20 -11.50
C GLU A 122 -0.60 9.35 -11.09
N LEU A 123 -0.32 9.24 -9.78
CA LEU A 123 0.77 8.38 -9.28
C LEU A 123 0.51 6.90 -9.56
N LEU A 124 -0.74 6.45 -9.45
CA LEU A 124 -1.14 5.08 -9.76
C LEU A 124 -1.01 4.78 -11.25
N ARG A 125 -1.37 5.74 -12.12
CA ARG A 125 -1.18 5.62 -13.56
C ARG A 125 0.29 5.44 -13.90
N ARG A 126 1.17 6.34 -13.46
CA ARG A 126 2.63 6.26 -13.68
C ARG A 126 3.25 4.99 -13.08
N TYR A 127 2.74 4.54 -11.94
CA TYR A 127 3.19 3.29 -11.33
C TYR A 127 2.82 2.07 -12.20
N MET A 128 1.59 2.03 -12.72
CA MET A 128 1.15 0.95 -13.61
C MET A 128 1.87 0.96 -14.95
N ASP A 129 2.09 2.11 -15.57
CA ASP A 129 2.86 2.23 -16.82
C ASP A 129 4.22 1.55 -16.73
N ARG A 130 4.83 1.57 -15.54
CA ARG A 130 6.16 1.01 -15.33
C ARG A 130 6.16 -0.43 -14.85
N TRP A 131 5.21 -0.84 -14.00
CA TRP A 131 5.24 -2.14 -13.32
C TRP A 131 3.94 -2.94 -13.44
N PHE A 132 3.03 -2.61 -14.35
CA PHE A 132 1.76 -3.34 -14.48
C PHE A 132 1.96 -4.85 -14.67
N TRP A 133 2.95 -5.25 -15.46
CA TRP A 133 3.29 -6.66 -15.68
C TRP A 133 3.55 -7.43 -14.38
N GLU A 134 4.06 -6.75 -13.34
CA GLU A 134 4.36 -7.34 -12.04
C GLU A 134 3.16 -7.30 -11.09
N VAL A 135 2.34 -6.25 -11.15
CA VAL A 135 1.30 -5.98 -10.15
C VAL A 135 -0.13 -6.25 -10.62
N LYS A 136 -0.33 -6.62 -11.88
CA LYS A 136 -1.66 -6.80 -12.52
C LYS A 136 -2.65 -7.66 -11.73
N GLY A 137 -2.17 -8.65 -10.97
CA GLY A 137 -3.02 -9.52 -10.14
C GLY A 137 -3.38 -8.92 -8.76
N HIS A 138 -2.88 -7.74 -8.41
CA HIS A 138 -2.91 -7.23 -7.03
C HIS A 138 -3.30 -5.76 -6.91
N ILE A 139 -3.49 -5.05 -8.03
CA ILE A 139 -3.72 -3.60 -8.03
C ILE A 139 -5.21 -3.23 -8.14
N ALA A 140 -6.07 -3.85 -7.34
CA ALA A 140 -7.50 -3.56 -7.25
C ALA A 140 -8.28 -3.70 -8.57
N GLY A 141 -7.80 -4.54 -9.51
CA GLY A 141 -8.44 -4.71 -10.83
C GLY A 141 -8.16 -3.58 -11.81
N LEU A 142 -7.32 -2.62 -11.46
CA LEU A 142 -6.90 -1.54 -12.35
C LEU A 142 -6.01 -2.04 -13.48
N THR A 143 -6.06 -1.32 -14.60
CA THR A 143 -5.20 -1.49 -15.77
C THR A 143 -4.61 -0.14 -16.19
N PRO A 144 -3.56 -0.08 -17.03
CA PRO A 144 -3.06 1.19 -17.56
C PRO A 144 -4.13 2.02 -18.28
N ASP A 145 -5.15 1.36 -18.86
CA ASP A 145 -6.26 2.01 -19.57
C ASP A 145 -7.43 2.41 -18.65
N SER A 146 -7.31 2.22 -17.34
CA SER A 146 -8.36 2.60 -16.39
C SER A 146 -8.62 4.10 -16.42
N SER A 147 -9.91 4.48 -16.39
CA SER A 147 -10.30 5.90 -16.36
C SER A 147 -9.93 6.58 -15.03
N ASP A 148 -9.93 7.92 -15.01
CA ASP A 148 -9.63 8.68 -13.80
C ASP A 148 -10.66 8.41 -12.69
N GLU A 149 -11.92 8.13 -13.04
CA GLU A 149 -12.95 7.74 -12.09
C GLU A 149 -12.64 6.37 -11.45
N GLN A 150 -12.15 5.41 -12.25
CA GLN A 150 -11.74 4.09 -11.74
C GLN A 150 -10.53 4.19 -10.85
N LEU A 151 -9.53 5.01 -11.22
CA LEU A 151 -8.35 5.28 -10.42
C LEU A 151 -8.72 5.94 -9.09
N SER A 152 -9.58 6.96 -9.14
CA SER A 152 -10.07 7.68 -7.95
C SER A 152 -10.87 6.76 -7.02
N ALA A 153 -11.73 5.91 -7.57
CA ALA A 153 -12.50 4.93 -6.80
C ALA A 153 -11.61 3.88 -6.11
N ALA A 154 -10.50 3.49 -6.73
CA ALA A 154 -9.56 2.52 -6.17
C ALA A 154 -8.55 3.14 -5.19
N ALA A 155 -8.29 4.44 -5.28
CA ALA A 155 -7.27 5.18 -4.52
C ALA A 155 -7.30 4.92 -3.00
N PRO A 156 -8.46 4.87 -2.30
CA PRO A 156 -8.50 4.60 -0.85
C PRO A 156 -7.99 3.20 -0.49
N SER A 157 -8.06 2.24 -1.43
CA SER A 157 -7.63 0.86 -1.21
C SER A 157 -6.14 0.63 -1.47
N ILE A 158 -5.44 1.61 -2.06
CA ILE A 158 -4.04 1.52 -2.46
C ILE A 158 -3.24 2.59 -1.70
N PRO A 159 -2.61 2.24 -0.58
CA PRO A 159 -1.74 3.16 0.16
C PRO A 159 -0.56 3.64 -0.69
N VAL A 160 -0.32 4.94 -0.67
CA VAL A 160 0.83 5.60 -1.30
C VAL A 160 1.49 6.53 -0.27
N PHE A 161 2.82 6.52 -0.19
CA PHE A 161 3.58 7.39 0.69
C PHE A 161 4.61 8.18 -0.12
N ALA A 162 4.62 9.48 0.03
CA ALA A 162 5.70 10.34 -0.42
C ALA A 162 6.87 10.28 0.57
N LEU A 163 8.09 10.26 0.06
CA LEU A 163 9.31 10.25 0.87
C LEU A 163 9.93 11.65 0.90
N ALA A 164 10.21 12.15 2.09
CA ALA A 164 10.90 13.41 2.31
C ALA A 164 12.13 13.19 3.16
N ASP A 165 13.21 13.92 2.92
CA ASP A 165 14.40 13.87 3.77
C ASP A 165 14.04 14.32 5.19
N LEU A 166 14.69 13.71 6.17
CA LEU A 166 14.69 14.19 7.53
C LEU A 166 15.67 15.37 7.55
N GLY A 167 15.12 16.58 7.65
CA GLY A 167 15.94 17.80 7.76
C GLY A 167 16.91 17.77 8.94
#